data_75e7ce0842ab70a14cd096a0fe0e27c5
#
_entry.id   75e7ce0842ab70a14cd096a0fe0e27c5
#
_cell.length_a   1.000
_cell.length_b   1.000
_cell.length_c   1.000
_cell.angle_alpha   90.00
_cell.angle_beta   90.00
_cell.angle_gamma   90.00
#
_symmetry.space_group_name_H-M   'P 1'
#
loop_
_entity.id
_entity.type
_entity.pdbx_description
1 polymer ?
#
loop_
_entity_poly.entity_id
_entity_poly.type
_entity_poly.pdbx_seq_one_letter_code
_entity_poly.pdbx_strand_id
1 'polypeptide(L)'
;AYAARTAAAAPAPAPAPVAAPAPVAAPAPTAAPAGPGSKRVQRRAPLSGLRKVAATRLAESASTIPHFYLTMDVDMTRLTGLREQLIAYGEKRGLARVSVNDLIIKAAGIALRSFPAVNASLEGGEVVEYADVNVGFAVALDDGLVVPVVASADQKSVFDIAAATRYLGEKARGKGLGPEDYGYGTFTISNLGMFGVDQFTAIINPPEAAILAVGRVKDTPVVADGKVEIKAMMSVTLSSDHRLIDGAVAGQFLSHLREILEQPLELLIGQDGA
;
A
#
# COMPACT_ATOMS: atom_id res chain seq x y z
N ALA A 1 90.53 32.61 -30.54
CA ALA A 1 89.73 31.58 -31.24
C ALA A 1 88.23 31.79 -30.95
N TYR A 2 87.56 32.33 -31.87
CA TYR A 2 86.14 32.63 -31.79
C TYR A 2 85.38 31.59 -32.61
N ALA A 3 84.55 30.83 -31.95
CA ALA A 3 83.69 29.85 -32.64
C ALA A 3 82.26 30.45 -32.77
N ALA A 4 81.83 30.68 -33.96
CA ALA A 4 80.47 31.14 -34.29
C ALA A 4 79.45 29.98 -34.15
N ARG A 5 78.48 30.17 -33.32
CA ARG A 5 77.29 29.27 -33.22
C ARG A 5 76.25 29.70 -34.24
N THR A 6 76.04 28.87 -35.21
CA THR A 6 74.88 28.96 -36.11
C THR A 6 73.64 28.49 -35.42
N ALA A 7 72.64 29.36 -35.28
CA ALA A 7 71.34 29.03 -34.76
C ALA A 7 70.52 28.31 -35.86
N ALA A 8 70.08 27.10 -35.56
CA ALA A 8 69.17 26.36 -36.39
C ALA A 8 67.75 26.94 -36.27
N ALA A 9 67.09 27.21 -37.41
CA ALA A 9 65.72 27.70 -37.48
C ALA A 9 64.74 26.58 -37.03
N ALA A 10 63.78 26.96 -36.21
CA ALA A 10 62.72 26.08 -35.73
C ALA A 10 61.78 25.68 -36.90
N PRO A 11 61.29 24.45 -36.97
CA PRO A 11 60.37 24.02 -38.02
C PRO A 11 59.01 24.70 -37.85
N ALA A 12 58.34 25.04 -38.97
CA ALA A 12 57.03 25.62 -39.02
C ALA A 12 55.94 24.71 -38.44
N PRO A 13 54.92 25.24 -37.76
CA PRO A 13 53.84 24.41 -37.20
C PRO A 13 53.08 23.68 -38.31
N ALA A 14 52.78 22.40 -38.07
CA ALA A 14 51.93 21.60 -38.93
C ALA A 14 50.50 22.11 -39.00
N PRO A 15 49.81 22.03 -40.13
CA PRO A 15 48.41 22.46 -40.26
C PRO A 15 47.49 21.63 -39.33
N ALA A 16 46.61 22.33 -38.63
CA ALA A 16 45.63 21.71 -37.76
C ALA A 16 44.71 20.75 -38.52
N PRO A 17 44.34 19.58 -37.96
CA PRO A 17 43.44 18.67 -38.64
C PRO A 17 42.06 19.30 -38.83
N VAL A 18 41.62 19.33 -40.09
CA VAL A 18 40.27 19.73 -40.47
C VAL A 18 39.27 18.80 -39.77
N ALA A 19 38.41 19.37 -38.96
CA ALA A 19 37.35 18.61 -38.27
C ALA A 19 36.46 17.91 -39.32
N ALA A 20 36.32 16.60 -39.19
CA ALA A 20 35.40 15.84 -40.00
C ALA A 20 33.95 16.34 -39.74
N PRO A 21 33.11 16.43 -40.78
CA PRO A 21 31.72 16.84 -40.62
C PRO A 21 31.01 15.86 -39.67
N ALA A 22 30.30 16.43 -38.69
CA ALA A 22 29.50 15.64 -37.75
C ALA A 22 28.53 14.73 -38.56
N PRO A 23 28.35 13.47 -38.11
CA PRO A 23 27.40 12.59 -38.78
C PRO A 23 26.00 13.22 -38.70
N VAL A 24 25.41 13.47 -39.87
CA VAL A 24 24.01 13.86 -40.03
C VAL A 24 23.18 12.79 -39.40
N ALA A 25 22.44 13.13 -38.31
CA ALA A 25 21.53 12.22 -37.66
C ALA A 25 20.57 11.66 -38.71
N ALA A 26 20.57 10.33 -38.89
CA ALA A 26 19.62 9.66 -39.73
C ALA A 26 18.20 10.03 -39.28
N PRO A 27 17.28 10.33 -40.21
CA PRO A 27 15.90 10.63 -39.88
C PRO A 27 15.32 9.46 -39.07
N ALA A 28 14.69 9.76 -37.94
CA ALA A 28 14.02 8.76 -37.14
C ALA A 28 13.05 7.96 -38.02
N PRO A 29 13.01 6.62 -37.91
CA PRO A 29 12.16 5.81 -38.77
C PRO A 29 10.70 6.27 -38.59
N THR A 30 10.12 6.85 -39.63
CA THR A 30 8.69 7.11 -39.74
C THR A 30 7.97 5.77 -39.57
N ALA A 31 7.17 5.65 -38.53
CA ALA A 31 6.39 4.46 -38.28
C ALA A 31 5.52 4.17 -39.51
N ALA A 32 5.73 3.03 -40.16
CA ALA A 32 4.92 2.57 -41.28
C ALA A 32 3.44 2.56 -40.86
N PRO A 33 2.49 2.94 -41.72
CA PRO A 33 1.07 2.88 -41.41
C PRO A 33 0.69 1.43 -41.07
N ALA A 34 0.10 1.26 -39.90
CA ALA A 34 -0.33 -0.05 -39.42
C ALA A 34 -1.40 -0.59 -40.39
N GLY A 35 -1.16 -1.77 -41.01
CA GLY A 35 -2.12 -2.46 -41.89
C GLY A 35 -3.41 -2.81 -41.11
N PRO A 36 -4.53 -3.13 -41.82
CA PRO A 36 -5.77 -3.55 -41.21
C PRO A 36 -5.53 -4.77 -40.32
N GLY A 37 -5.88 -4.63 -38.98
CA GLY A 37 -5.66 -5.66 -37.95
C GLY A 37 -4.45 -5.43 -37.04
N SER A 38 -3.59 -4.43 -37.29
CA SER A 38 -2.48 -4.09 -36.38
C SER A 38 -2.93 -3.08 -35.30
N LYS A 39 -2.47 -3.28 -34.05
CA LYS A 39 -2.74 -2.36 -32.95
C LYS A 39 -1.97 -1.05 -33.15
N ARG A 40 -2.66 0.08 -33.23
CA ARG A 40 -2.03 1.41 -33.23
C ARG A 40 -1.48 1.71 -31.85
N VAL A 41 -0.17 1.81 -31.73
CA VAL A 41 0.47 2.22 -30.46
C VAL A 41 0.34 3.73 -30.30
N GLN A 42 -0.34 4.18 -29.26
CA GLN A 42 -0.46 5.60 -28.94
C GLN A 42 0.81 6.15 -28.29
N ARG A 43 1.39 5.37 -27.37
CA ARG A 43 2.59 5.78 -26.64
C ARG A 43 3.36 4.55 -26.14
N ARG A 44 4.68 4.63 -26.15
CA ARG A 44 5.58 3.74 -25.44
C ARG A 44 6.36 4.55 -24.41
N ALA A 45 6.36 4.14 -23.15
CA ALA A 45 7.14 4.76 -22.09
C ALA A 45 7.69 3.66 -21.17
N PRO A 46 8.91 3.79 -20.65
CA PRO A 46 9.42 2.89 -19.62
C PRO A 46 8.60 3.05 -18.34
N LEU A 47 8.56 2.01 -17.52
CA LEU A 47 8.00 2.11 -16.18
C LEU A 47 8.82 3.10 -15.35
N SER A 48 8.16 3.95 -14.56
CA SER A 48 8.81 4.79 -13.54
C SER A 48 9.52 3.92 -12.50
N GLY A 49 10.47 4.49 -11.75
CA GLY A 49 11.23 3.75 -10.75
C GLY A 49 10.34 3.05 -9.72
N LEU A 50 9.36 3.75 -9.16
CA LEU A 50 8.38 3.19 -8.21
C LEU A 50 7.54 2.08 -8.84
N ARG A 51 6.98 2.29 -10.04
CA ARG A 51 6.20 1.28 -10.74
C ARG A 51 7.02 0.04 -11.10
N LYS A 52 8.31 0.22 -11.43
CA LYS A 52 9.19 -0.91 -11.73
C LYS A 52 9.42 -1.78 -10.49
N VAL A 53 9.70 -1.17 -9.33
CA VAL A 53 9.87 -1.90 -8.06
C VAL A 53 8.56 -2.60 -7.67
N ALA A 54 7.43 -1.90 -7.72
CA ALA A 54 6.12 -2.49 -7.43
C ALA A 54 5.80 -3.66 -8.37
N ALA A 55 6.02 -3.52 -9.69
CA ALA A 55 5.77 -4.57 -10.66
C ALA A 55 6.59 -5.84 -10.36
N THR A 56 7.87 -5.71 -10.00
CA THR A 56 8.72 -6.85 -9.64
C THR A 56 8.20 -7.52 -8.36
N ARG A 57 7.98 -6.76 -7.28
CA ARG A 57 7.52 -7.31 -5.99
C ARG A 57 6.14 -7.96 -6.08
N LEU A 58 5.19 -7.33 -6.78
CA LEU A 58 3.85 -7.87 -6.93
C LEU A 58 3.82 -9.11 -7.82
N ALA A 59 4.63 -9.15 -8.90
CA ALA A 59 4.76 -10.34 -9.73
C ALA A 59 5.37 -11.51 -8.96
N GLU A 60 6.40 -11.26 -8.15
CA GLU A 60 7.01 -12.24 -7.27
C GLU A 60 6.00 -12.77 -6.25
N SER A 61 5.31 -11.88 -5.53
CA SER A 61 4.28 -12.25 -4.56
C SER A 61 3.20 -13.12 -5.20
N ALA A 62 2.63 -12.68 -6.31
CA ALA A 62 1.53 -13.39 -6.97
C ALA A 62 1.95 -14.77 -7.53
N SER A 63 3.24 -14.97 -7.87
CA SER A 63 3.74 -16.23 -8.43
C SER A 63 4.32 -17.20 -7.40
N THR A 64 4.78 -16.72 -6.25
CA THR A 64 5.47 -17.55 -5.24
C THR A 64 4.65 -17.81 -3.99
N ILE A 65 3.70 -16.93 -3.68
CA ILE A 65 2.82 -17.08 -2.51
C ILE A 65 1.50 -17.75 -2.93
N PRO A 66 1.15 -18.91 -2.40
CA PRO A 66 -0.14 -19.53 -2.64
C PRO A 66 -1.23 -18.76 -1.88
N HIS A 67 -1.80 -17.74 -2.54
CA HIS A 67 -2.84 -16.90 -1.96
C HIS A 67 -4.12 -17.69 -1.72
N PHE A 68 -4.66 -17.58 -0.51
CA PHE A 68 -5.97 -18.07 -0.12
C PHE A 68 -6.85 -16.88 0.28
N TYR A 69 -8.10 -16.85 -0.20
CA TYR A 69 -8.98 -15.70 -0.06
C TYR A 69 -10.22 -16.05 0.74
N LEU A 70 -10.51 -15.28 1.78
CA LEU A 70 -11.77 -15.35 2.51
C LEU A 70 -12.45 -13.99 2.52
N THR A 71 -13.75 -13.97 2.24
CA THR A 71 -14.56 -12.76 2.28
C THR A 71 -15.62 -12.86 3.36
N MET A 72 -15.86 -11.75 4.04
CA MET A 72 -16.89 -11.62 5.07
C MET A 72 -17.57 -10.27 4.96
N ASP A 73 -18.90 -10.26 5.13
CA ASP A 73 -19.67 -9.03 5.24
C ASP A 73 -19.77 -8.58 6.69
N VAL A 74 -19.66 -7.27 6.90
CA VAL A 74 -19.61 -6.60 8.22
C VAL A 74 -20.72 -5.56 8.30
N ASP A 75 -21.49 -5.57 9.37
CA ASP A 75 -22.47 -4.53 9.67
C ASP A 75 -21.78 -3.32 10.31
N MET A 76 -21.60 -2.28 9.52
CA MET A 76 -20.92 -1.03 9.91
C MET A 76 -21.85 0.01 10.55
N THR A 77 -23.10 -0.31 10.77
CA THR A 77 -24.13 0.65 11.24
C THR A 77 -23.72 1.30 12.57
N ARG A 78 -23.30 0.49 13.55
CA ARG A 78 -22.86 1.00 14.87
C ARG A 78 -21.53 1.76 14.76
N LEU A 79 -20.58 1.26 13.96
CA LEU A 79 -19.29 1.91 13.79
C LEU A 79 -19.43 3.27 13.11
N THR A 80 -20.33 3.39 12.15
CA THR A 80 -20.62 4.67 11.48
C THR A 80 -21.17 5.69 12.48
N GLY A 81 -22.12 5.28 13.34
CA GLY A 81 -22.64 6.14 14.41
C GLY A 81 -21.58 6.53 15.44
N LEU A 82 -20.71 5.60 15.84
CA LEU A 82 -19.59 5.91 16.74
C LEU A 82 -18.63 6.91 16.09
N ARG A 83 -18.31 6.73 14.80
CA ARG A 83 -17.43 7.66 14.08
C ARG A 83 -17.96 9.10 14.10
N GLU A 84 -19.25 9.29 13.90
CA GLU A 84 -19.88 10.63 13.98
C GLU A 84 -19.69 11.27 15.36
N GLN A 85 -19.88 10.49 16.42
CA GLN A 85 -19.64 10.95 17.79
C GLN A 85 -18.17 11.32 18.03
N LEU A 86 -17.22 10.49 17.54
CA LEU A 86 -15.79 10.76 17.63
C LEU A 86 -15.39 12.02 16.88
N ILE A 87 -15.95 12.27 15.70
CA ILE A 87 -15.71 13.50 14.94
C ILE A 87 -16.17 14.71 15.77
N ALA A 88 -17.42 14.70 16.25
CA ALA A 88 -17.96 15.80 17.05
C ALA A 88 -17.18 16.04 18.36
N TYR A 89 -16.69 14.96 18.98
CA TYR A 89 -15.83 15.04 20.16
C TYR A 89 -14.45 15.64 19.84
N GLY A 90 -13.84 15.19 18.75
CA GLY A 90 -12.51 15.62 18.31
C GLY A 90 -12.49 17.08 17.86
N GLU A 91 -13.49 17.55 17.12
CA GLU A 91 -13.61 18.93 16.66
C GLU A 91 -13.58 19.93 17.84
N LYS A 92 -14.26 19.62 18.95
CA LYS A 92 -14.27 20.46 20.17
C LYS A 92 -12.91 20.52 20.86
N ARG A 93 -11.97 19.62 20.53
CA ARG A 93 -10.66 19.47 21.20
C ARG A 93 -9.47 19.67 20.27
N GLY A 94 -9.71 20.01 19.02
CA GLY A 94 -8.64 20.17 18.02
C GLY A 94 -7.94 18.87 17.66
N LEU A 95 -8.60 17.69 17.83
CA LEU A 95 -8.04 16.39 17.48
C LEU A 95 -8.24 16.08 15.98
N ALA A 96 -7.46 15.14 15.48
CA ALA A 96 -7.58 14.70 14.10
C ALA A 96 -8.97 14.12 13.79
N ARG A 97 -9.52 14.44 12.61
CA ARG A 97 -10.81 13.91 12.17
C ARG A 97 -10.68 12.43 11.83
N VAL A 98 -11.42 11.58 12.52
CA VAL A 98 -11.42 10.14 12.37
C VAL A 98 -12.10 9.72 11.07
N SER A 99 -11.44 8.91 10.27
CA SER A 99 -11.98 8.25 9.07
C SER A 99 -12.43 6.81 9.38
N VAL A 100 -13.20 6.20 8.48
CA VAL A 100 -13.55 4.77 8.57
C VAL A 100 -12.28 3.93 8.51
N ASN A 101 -11.31 4.32 7.69
CA ASN A 101 -10.04 3.59 7.56
C ASN A 101 -9.24 3.56 8.87
N ASP A 102 -9.25 4.65 9.65
CA ASP A 102 -8.56 4.71 10.94
C ASP A 102 -9.16 3.73 11.95
N LEU A 103 -10.50 3.59 11.95
CA LEU A 103 -11.20 2.63 12.79
C LEU A 103 -10.92 1.18 12.36
N ILE A 104 -10.81 0.92 11.05
CA ILE A 104 -10.43 -0.40 10.52
C ILE A 104 -8.98 -0.72 10.88
N ILE A 105 -8.06 0.24 10.80
CA ILE A 105 -6.65 0.07 11.22
C ILE A 105 -6.60 -0.28 12.72
N LYS A 106 -7.37 0.43 13.56
CA LYS A 106 -7.45 0.11 14.98
C LYS A 106 -8.00 -1.28 15.23
N ALA A 107 -9.10 -1.64 14.58
CA ALA A 107 -9.72 -2.97 14.70
C ALA A 107 -8.77 -4.08 14.27
N ALA A 108 -8.08 -3.91 13.13
CA ALA A 108 -7.06 -4.84 12.68
C ALA A 108 -5.91 -4.95 13.68
N GLY A 109 -5.45 -3.83 14.24
CA GLY A 109 -4.42 -3.82 15.28
C GLY A 109 -4.80 -4.66 16.48
N ILE A 110 -6.03 -4.53 16.98
CA ILE A 110 -6.56 -5.33 18.09
C ILE A 110 -6.64 -6.79 17.71
N ALA A 111 -7.22 -7.11 16.53
CA ALA A 111 -7.38 -8.49 16.08
C ALA A 111 -6.04 -9.21 15.89
N LEU A 112 -5.03 -8.55 15.33
CA LEU A 112 -3.70 -9.13 15.07
C LEU A 112 -2.98 -9.58 16.35
N ARG A 113 -3.19 -8.91 17.47
CA ARG A 113 -2.64 -9.35 18.78
C ARG A 113 -3.13 -10.74 19.19
N SER A 114 -4.39 -11.06 18.87
CA SER A 114 -5.00 -12.36 19.18
C SER A 114 -4.64 -13.46 18.16
N PHE A 115 -4.05 -13.08 17.02
CA PHE A 115 -3.74 -13.98 15.91
C PHE A 115 -2.29 -13.81 15.43
N PRO A 116 -1.26 -14.24 16.19
CA PRO A 116 0.15 -14.08 15.82
C PRO A 116 0.49 -14.67 14.45
N ALA A 117 -0.13 -15.80 14.07
CA ALA A 117 0.07 -16.41 12.75
C ALA A 117 -0.34 -15.52 11.57
N VAL A 118 -1.23 -14.54 11.79
CA VAL A 118 -1.61 -13.53 10.77
C VAL A 118 -0.65 -12.35 10.78
N ASN A 119 -0.02 -12.08 11.94
CA ASN A 119 0.99 -11.05 12.12
C ASN A 119 2.40 -11.61 11.96
N ALA A 120 2.65 -12.31 10.86
CA ALA A 120 3.87 -13.10 10.64
C ALA A 120 4.43 -12.93 9.22
N SER A 121 5.60 -13.50 8.99
CA SER A 121 6.22 -13.67 7.67
C SER A 121 6.84 -15.06 7.54
N LEU A 122 7.15 -15.44 6.29
CA LEU A 122 7.94 -16.63 5.97
C LEU A 122 9.32 -16.18 5.47
N GLU A 123 10.34 -16.34 6.29
CA GLU A 123 11.70 -15.89 5.99
C GLU A 123 12.67 -17.06 6.05
N GLY A 124 13.38 -17.33 4.95
CA GLY A 124 14.38 -18.40 4.91
C GLY A 124 13.83 -19.82 5.19
N GLY A 125 12.52 -20.03 5.10
CA GLY A 125 11.83 -21.28 5.44
C GLY A 125 11.37 -21.35 6.90
N GLU A 126 11.55 -20.29 7.68
CA GLU A 126 11.11 -20.17 9.07
C GLU A 126 9.91 -19.23 9.17
N VAL A 127 8.98 -19.55 10.09
CA VAL A 127 7.87 -18.66 10.45
C VAL A 127 8.38 -17.64 11.45
N VAL A 128 8.26 -16.35 11.12
CA VAL A 128 8.61 -15.24 11.99
C VAL A 128 7.33 -14.55 12.43
N GLU A 129 6.93 -14.73 13.69
CA GLU A 129 5.82 -14.01 14.32
C GLU A 129 6.33 -12.71 14.96
N TYR A 130 5.64 -11.59 14.69
CA TYR A 130 6.06 -10.28 15.18
C TYR A 130 5.36 -9.93 16.49
N ALA A 131 6.14 -9.42 17.46
CA ALA A 131 5.61 -8.87 18.71
C ALA A 131 4.92 -7.52 18.49
N ASP A 132 5.42 -6.73 17.53
CA ASP A 132 4.83 -5.45 17.16
C ASP A 132 3.72 -5.63 16.13
N VAL A 133 2.68 -4.82 16.24
CA VAL A 133 1.58 -4.78 15.26
C VAL A 133 1.68 -3.48 14.46
N ASN A 134 2.32 -3.55 13.31
CA ASN A 134 2.58 -2.42 12.44
C ASN A 134 1.71 -2.51 11.18
N VAL A 135 0.69 -1.67 11.12
CA VAL A 135 -0.31 -1.74 10.05
C VAL A 135 0.01 -0.77 8.92
N GLY A 136 0.37 -1.32 7.76
CA GLY A 136 0.49 -0.57 6.52
C GLY A 136 -0.87 -0.25 5.91
N PHE A 137 -0.98 0.89 5.25
CA PHE A 137 -2.19 1.23 4.49
C PHE A 137 -1.83 1.75 3.10
N ALA A 138 -2.55 1.26 2.09
CA ALA A 138 -2.28 1.60 0.70
C ALA A 138 -2.68 3.04 0.37
N VAL A 139 -1.75 3.83 -0.17
CA VAL A 139 -1.98 5.20 -0.66
C VAL A 139 -1.68 5.25 -2.15
N ALA A 140 -2.70 5.54 -2.95
CA ALA A 140 -2.56 5.73 -4.38
C ALA A 140 -1.88 7.08 -4.68
N LEU A 141 -0.91 7.05 -5.60
CA LEU A 141 -0.21 8.21 -6.14
C LEU A 141 -0.35 8.21 -7.67
N ASP A 142 -0.13 9.34 -8.31
CA ASP A 142 -0.15 9.47 -9.78
C ASP A 142 0.82 8.47 -10.46
N ASP A 143 1.99 8.26 -9.84
CA ASP A 143 3.06 7.41 -10.37
C ASP A 143 3.07 5.98 -9.82
N GLY A 144 2.08 5.58 -9.01
CA GLY A 144 2.03 4.24 -8.43
C GLY A 144 1.30 4.17 -7.09
N LEU A 145 1.76 3.28 -6.22
CA LEU A 145 1.18 3.05 -4.90
C LEU A 145 2.32 2.94 -3.88
N VAL A 146 2.10 3.47 -2.69
CA VAL A 146 2.99 3.32 -1.54
C VAL A 146 2.19 2.82 -0.34
N VAL A 147 2.86 2.17 0.59
CA VAL A 147 2.26 1.60 1.79
C VAL A 147 2.98 2.16 3.02
N PRO A 148 2.63 3.37 3.46
CA PRO A 148 3.12 3.89 4.74
C PRO A 148 2.55 3.07 5.90
N VAL A 149 3.24 3.08 7.04
CA VAL A 149 2.99 2.19 8.17
C VAL A 149 2.65 2.96 9.43
N VAL A 150 1.55 2.59 10.07
CA VAL A 150 1.21 3.02 11.42
C VAL A 150 1.83 2.02 12.40
N ALA A 151 2.90 2.42 13.08
CA ALA A 151 3.58 1.59 14.09
C ALA A 151 2.69 1.39 15.31
N SER A 152 2.75 0.19 15.92
CA SER A 152 2.05 -0.17 17.16
C SER A 152 0.57 0.23 17.13
N ALA A 153 -0.13 -0.14 16.06
CA ALA A 153 -1.51 0.26 15.82
C ALA A 153 -2.47 -0.28 16.88
N ASP A 154 -2.13 -1.41 17.49
CA ASP A 154 -2.82 -2.04 18.61
C ASP A 154 -2.81 -1.16 19.87
N GLN A 155 -1.71 -0.44 20.13
CA GLN A 155 -1.50 0.37 21.33
C GLN A 155 -1.99 1.82 21.16
N LYS A 156 -2.06 2.33 19.92
CA LYS A 156 -2.48 3.71 19.65
C LYS A 156 -3.98 3.91 19.87
N SER A 157 -4.34 5.09 20.37
CA SER A 157 -5.74 5.52 20.36
C SER A 157 -6.23 5.77 18.93
N VAL A 158 -7.55 5.77 18.73
CA VAL A 158 -8.16 6.07 17.42
C VAL A 158 -7.73 7.45 16.90
N PHE A 159 -7.58 8.45 17.80
CA PHE A 159 -7.13 9.78 17.41
C PHE A 159 -5.65 9.84 17.04
N ASP A 160 -4.79 9.06 17.70
CA ASP A 160 -3.38 8.95 17.33
C ASP A 160 -3.23 8.27 15.98
N ILE A 161 -4.01 7.23 15.69
CA ILE A 161 -4.06 6.60 14.37
C ILE A 161 -4.53 7.61 13.32
N ALA A 162 -5.61 8.36 13.58
CA ALA A 162 -6.11 9.37 12.64
C ALA A 162 -5.09 10.50 12.38
N ALA A 163 -4.32 10.89 13.37
CA ALA A 163 -3.23 11.84 13.21
C ALA A 163 -2.08 11.26 12.37
N ALA A 164 -1.69 10.01 12.66
CA ALA A 164 -0.63 9.31 11.93
C ALA A 164 -0.99 9.06 10.47
N THR A 165 -2.19 8.56 10.17
CA THR A 165 -2.63 8.29 8.80
C THR A 165 -2.74 9.57 7.97
N ARG A 166 -3.21 10.67 8.59
CA ARG A 166 -3.24 11.99 7.94
C ARG A 166 -1.82 12.46 7.60
N TYR A 167 -0.92 12.47 8.58
CA TYR A 167 0.46 12.87 8.41
C TYR A 167 1.16 12.06 7.32
N LEU A 168 1.08 10.74 7.40
CA LEU A 168 1.69 9.82 6.45
C LEU A 168 1.07 9.97 5.04
N GLY A 169 -0.24 10.16 4.95
CA GLY A 169 -0.94 10.38 3.68
C GLY A 169 -0.57 11.71 3.02
N GLU A 170 -0.38 12.79 3.77
CA GLU A 170 0.11 14.07 3.26
C GLU A 170 1.57 13.95 2.81
N LYS A 171 2.42 13.31 3.61
CA LYS A 171 3.83 13.03 3.31
C LYS A 171 3.97 12.17 2.04
N ALA A 172 3.12 11.14 1.87
CA ALA A 172 3.07 10.30 0.68
C ALA A 172 2.77 11.10 -0.59
N ARG A 173 1.72 11.93 -0.58
CA ARG A 173 1.34 12.78 -1.72
C ARG A 173 2.38 13.85 -2.03
N GLY A 174 3.07 14.37 -1.02
CA GLY A 174 4.18 15.31 -1.16
C GLY A 174 5.50 14.67 -1.59
N LYS A 175 5.54 13.34 -1.83
CA LYS A 175 6.76 12.55 -2.14
C LYS A 175 7.85 12.67 -1.07
N GLY A 176 7.45 12.86 0.18
CA GLY A 176 8.35 13.07 1.33
C GLY A 176 8.48 11.87 2.27
N LEU A 177 8.00 10.65 1.88
CA LEU A 177 8.17 9.45 2.68
C LEU A 177 9.64 9.06 2.74
N GLY A 178 10.16 8.86 3.96
CA GLY A 178 11.47 8.33 4.23
C GLY A 178 11.42 6.83 4.57
N PRO A 179 12.58 6.16 4.69
CA PRO A 179 12.65 4.75 5.09
C PRO A 179 11.94 4.45 6.42
N GLU A 180 11.85 5.44 7.29
CA GLU A 180 11.18 5.37 8.60
C GLU A 180 9.65 5.32 8.50
N ASP A 181 9.08 5.57 7.34
CA ASP A 181 7.63 5.63 7.14
C ASP A 181 7.07 4.33 6.52
N TYR A 182 7.93 3.44 6.00
CA TYR A 182 7.53 2.19 5.33
C TYR A 182 8.59 1.10 5.49
N GLY A 183 8.25 -0.15 5.11
CA GLY A 183 9.21 -1.27 5.10
C GLY A 183 9.28 -2.06 6.40
N TYR A 184 8.53 -1.68 7.43
CA TYR A 184 8.42 -2.41 8.69
C TYR A 184 6.97 -2.80 9.03
N GLY A 185 6.09 -2.78 8.04
CA GLY A 185 4.73 -3.26 8.16
C GLY A 185 4.70 -4.76 8.40
N THR A 186 3.78 -5.20 9.26
CA THR A 186 3.54 -6.62 9.55
C THR A 186 2.21 -7.10 8.97
N PHE A 187 1.36 -6.16 8.57
CA PHE A 187 0.07 -6.39 7.94
C PHE A 187 -0.34 -5.17 7.11
N THR A 188 -0.96 -5.38 5.96
CA THR A 188 -1.39 -4.27 5.08
C THR A 188 -2.90 -4.22 4.93
N ILE A 189 -3.45 -3.00 4.89
CA ILE A 189 -4.85 -2.72 4.53
C ILE A 189 -4.89 -1.99 3.20
N SER A 190 -5.65 -2.53 2.24
CA SER A 190 -5.95 -1.89 0.96
C SER A 190 -7.42 -1.51 0.90
N ASN A 191 -7.73 -0.22 0.87
CA ASN A 191 -9.11 0.28 0.89
C ASN A 191 -9.47 0.94 -0.44
N LEU A 192 -10.41 0.34 -1.18
CA LEU A 192 -10.96 0.87 -2.43
C LEU A 192 -12.41 1.34 -2.31
N GLY A 193 -12.94 1.42 -1.10
CA GLY A 193 -14.31 1.87 -0.84
C GLY A 193 -14.60 3.27 -1.37
N MET A 194 -13.62 4.18 -1.31
CA MET A 194 -13.72 5.54 -1.85
C MET A 194 -13.93 5.59 -3.38
N PHE A 195 -13.54 4.52 -4.10
CA PHE A 195 -13.75 4.37 -5.54
C PHE A 195 -15.03 3.64 -5.90
N GLY A 196 -15.86 3.30 -4.90
CA GLY A 196 -17.15 2.61 -5.09
C GLY A 196 -17.02 1.11 -5.32
N VAL A 197 -15.85 0.51 -5.06
CA VAL A 197 -15.62 -0.94 -5.17
C VAL A 197 -16.30 -1.65 -4.02
N ASP A 198 -17.14 -2.64 -4.32
CA ASP A 198 -17.84 -3.43 -3.30
C ASP A 198 -16.93 -4.47 -2.66
N GLN A 199 -16.17 -5.19 -3.47
CA GLN A 199 -15.32 -6.30 -3.06
C GLN A 199 -14.18 -6.47 -4.07
N PHE A 200 -13.00 -6.84 -3.59
CA PHE A 200 -11.86 -7.22 -4.42
C PHE A 200 -10.89 -8.09 -3.63
N THR A 201 -9.95 -8.73 -4.31
CA THR A 201 -8.81 -9.43 -3.72
C THR A 201 -7.55 -8.62 -3.91
N ALA A 202 -6.75 -8.48 -2.85
CA ALA A 202 -5.46 -7.81 -2.91
C ALA A 202 -4.31 -8.82 -3.03
N ILE A 203 -3.22 -8.43 -3.66
CA ILE A 203 -1.98 -9.19 -3.66
C ILE A 203 -1.22 -8.88 -2.37
N ILE A 204 -0.75 -9.91 -1.68
CA ILE A 204 0.02 -9.77 -0.44
C ILE A 204 1.26 -8.91 -0.69
N ASN A 205 1.54 -8.00 0.25
CA ASN A 205 2.72 -7.14 0.22
C ASN A 205 3.88 -7.85 0.95
N PRO A 206 4.85 -8.48 0.24
CA PRO A 206 5.91 -9.21 0.92
C PRO A 206 6.77 -8.30 1.82
N PRO A 207 7.24 -8.81 2.98
CA PRO A 207 7.22 -10.19 3.47
C PRO A 207 5.99 -10.59 4.29
N GLU A 208 4.98 -9.73 4.41
CA GLU A 208 3.79 -9.95 5.22
C GLU A 208 3.05 -11.26 4.84
N ALA A 209 2.42 -11.92 5.82
CA ALA A 209 1.64 -13.14 5.61
C ALA A 209 0.22 -12.88 5.07
N ALA A 210 -0.30 -11.65 5.22
CA ALA A 210 -1.67 -11.34 4.83
C ALA A 210 -1.89 -9.86 4.50
N ILE A 211 -2.96 -9.60 3.74
CA ILE A 211 -3.46 -8.27 3.41
C ILE A 211 -4.99 -8.25 3.46
N LEU A 212 -5.56 -7.19 4.02
CA LEU A 212 -7.00 -6.96 4.07
C LEU A 212 -7.44 -6.01 2.97
N ALA A 213 -8.25 -6.49 2.04
CA ALA A 213 -8.97 -5.68 1.06
C ALA A 213 -10.29 -5.20 1.64
N VAL A 214 -10.55 -3.90 1.57
CA VAL A 214 -11.73 -3.24 2.16
C VAL A 214 -12.57 -2.61 1.06
N GLY A 215 -13.83 -3.05 0.97
CA GLY A 215 -14.83 -2.50 0.06
C GLY A 215 -15.50 -1.24 0.60
N ARG A 216 -16.45 -0.70 -0.16
CA ARG A 216 -17.24 0.45 0.28
C ARG A 216 -18.28 0.05 1.33
N VAL A 217 -18.58 0.98 2.23
CA VAL A 217 -19.78 0.92 3.06
C VAL A 217 -20.97 1.37 2.22
N LYS A 218 -22.03 0.55 2.16
CA LYS A 218 -23.27 0.84 1.40
C LYS A 218 -24.49 0.38 2.15
N ASP A 219 -25.58 1.10 2.00
CA ASP A 219 -26.90 0.68 2.47
C ASP A 219 -27.35 -0.57 1.72
N THR A 220 -27.63 -1.64 2.47
CA THR A 220 -27.98 -2.95 1.92
C THR A 220 -29.19 -3.51 2.68
N PRO A 221 -30.21 -4.02 2.00
CA PRO A 221 -31.29 -4.73 2.64
C PRO A 221 -30.77 -6.08 3.14
N VAL A 222 -30.91 -6.32 4.44
CA VAL A 222 -30.53 -7.57 5.11
C VAL A 222 -31.71 -8.14 5.87
N VAL A 223 -31.70 -9.45 6.12
CA VAL A 223 -32.68 -10.08 6.99
C VAL A 223 -32.09 -10.16 8.40
N ALA A 224 -32.70 -9.44 9.34
CA ALA A 224 -32.38 -9.48 10.76
C ALA A 224 -33.66 -9.82 11.55
N ASP A 225 -33.60 -10.81 12.44
CA ASP A 225 -34.73 -11.26 13.26
C ASP A 225 -36.04 -11.53 12.46
N GLY A 226 -35.89 -12.07 11.24
CA GLY A 226 -37.00 -12.41 10.34
C GLY A 226 -37.64 -11.20 9.63
N LYS A 227 -37.04 -10.00 9.73
CA LYS A 227 -37.47 -8.76 9.08
C LYS A 227 -36.40 -8.27 8.12
N VAL A 228 -36.82 -7.55 7.07
CA VAL A 228 -35.92 -6.85 6.17
C VAL A 228 -35.58 -5.50 6.80
N GLU A 229 -34.30 -5.26 7.04
CA GLU A 229 -33.76 -4.01 7.55
C GLU A 229 -32.74 -3.45 6.57
N ILE A 230 -32.57 -2.13 6.53
CA ILE A 230 -31.50 -1.49 5.78
C ILE A 230 -30.34 -1.27 6.75
N LYS A 231 -29.17 -1.83 6.43
CA LYS A 231 -27.94 -1.69 7.21
C LYS A 231 -26.79 -1.19 6.37
N ALA A 232 -25.88 -0.47 6.99
CA ALA A 232 -24.62 -0.05 6.37
C ALA A 232 -23.67 -1.25 6.33
N MET A 233 -23.60 -1.95 5.20
CA MET A 233 -22.80 -3.15 5.02
C MET A 233 -21.48 -2.86 4.30
N MET A 234 -20.43 -3.57 4.67
CA MET A 234 -19.10 -3.51 4.06
C MET A 234 -18.55 -4.92 3.89
N SER A 235 -18.02 -5.23 2.70
CA SER A 235 -17.30 -6.49 2.48
C SER A 235 -15.80 -6.29 2.73
N VAL A 236 -15.20 -7.20 3.47
CA VAL A 236 -13.76 -7.30 3.65
C VAL A 236 -13.27 -8.65 3.11
N THR A 237 -12.12 -8.65 2.44
CA THR A 237 -11.49 -9.87 1.93
C THR A 237 -10.07 -9.95 2.44
N LEU A 238 -9.76 -11.02 3.17
CA LEU A 238 -8.40 -11.36 3.58
C LEU A 238 -7.75 -12.19 2.48
N SER A 239 -6.61 -11.74 1.99
CA SER A 239 -5.68 -12.57 1.21
C SER A 239 -4.58 -13.02 2.16
N SER A 240 -4.38 -14.32 2.29
CA SER A 240 -3.40 -14.92 3.20
C SER A 240 -2.47 -15.88 2.49
N ASP A 241 -1.24 -15.98 2.96
CA ASP A 241 -0.27 -17.00 2.54
C ASP A 241 -0.68 -18.35 3.12
N HIS A 242 -1.18 -19.26 2.27
CA HIS A 242 -1.67 -20.56 2.73
C HIS A 242 -0.57 -21.50 3.24
N ARG A 243 0.70 -21.10 3.15
CA ARG A 243 1.81 -21.82 3.78
C ARG A 243 1.90 -21.56 5.28
N LEU A 244 1.37 -20.40 5.74
CA LEU A 244 1.39 -19.94 7.13
C LEU A 244 0.01 -19.97 7.78
N ILE A 245 -1.01 -19.57 7.03
CA ILE A 245 -2.35 -19.31 7.54
C ILE A 245 -3.30 -20.28 6.84
N ASP A 246 -3.85 -21.21 7.60
CA ASP A 246 -4.90 -22.10 7.12
C ASP A 246 -6.29 -21.44 7.13
N GLY A 247 -7.27 -22.13 6.53
CA GLY A 247 -8.63 -21.60 6.41
C GLY A 247 -9.33 -21.39 7.76
N ALA A 248 -9.00 -22.16 8.78
CA ALA A 248 -9.61 -22.02 10.12
C ALA A 248 -9.08 -20.77 10.82
N VAL A 249 -7.76 -20.56 10.82
CA VAL A 249 -7.11 -19.38 11.41
C VAL A 249 -7.58 -18.10 10.69
N ALA A 250 -7.60 -18.10 9.34
CA ALA A 250 -8.07 -16.96 8.55
C ALA A 250 -9.55 -16.64 8.84
N GLY A 251 -10.41 -17.67 8.96
CA GLY A 251 -11.83 -17.51 9.28
C GLY A 251 -12.06 -16.96 10.69
N GLN A 252 -11.32 -17.46 11.68
CA GLN A 252 -11.38 -16.98 13.05
C GLN A 252 -10.89 -15.53 13.16
N PHE A 253 -9.80 -15.19 12.52
CA PHE A 253 -9.31 -13.81 12.45
C PHE A 253 -10.36 -12.85 11.86
N LEU A 254 -10.94 -13.19 10.71
CA LEU A 254 -12.00 -12.35 10.10
C LEU A 254 -13.25 -12.28 10.98
N SER A 255 -13.64 -13.37 11.65
CA SER A 255 -14.78 -13.37 12.56
C SER A 255 -14.54 -12.45 13.75
N HIS A 256 -13.35 -12.47 14.33
CA HIS A 256 -12.97 -11.59 15.44
C HIS A 256 -12.87 -10.12 14.98
N LEU A 257 -12.26 -9.87 13.82
CA LEU A 257 -12.23 -8.53 13.23
C LEU A 257 -13.64 -7.97 12.97
N ARG A 258 -14.57 -8.82 12.46
CA ARG A 258 -15.97 -8.45 12.27
C ARG A 258 -16.62 -8.10 13.60
N GLU A 259 -16.43 -8.90 14.65
CA GLU A 259 -16.99 -8.66 15.96
C GLU A 259 -16.54 -7.30 16.52
N ILE A 260 -15.26 -6.97 16.43
CA ILE A 260 -14.72 -5.67 16.86
C ILE A 260 -15.36 -4.51 16.05
N LEU A 261 -15.54 -4.68 14.75
CA LEU A 261 -16.14 -3.64 13.89
C LEU A 261 -17.65 -3.47 14.15
N GLU A 262 -18.36 -4.58 14.40
CA GLU A 262 -19.80 -4.55 14.71
C GLU A 262 -20.10 -4.11 16.16
N GLN A 263 -19.12 -4.29 17.08
CA GLN A 263 -19.19 -3.86 18.48
C GLN A 263 -18.08 -2.85 18.81
N PRO A 264 -18.10 -1.65 18.23
CA PRO A 264 -16.93 -0.78 18.11
C PRO A 264 -16.52 -0.10 19.45
N LEU A 265 -17.14 -0.41 20.57
CA LEU A 265 -16.69 0.08 21.89
C LEU A 265 -15.30 -0.45 22.24
N GLU A 266 -14.91 -1.64 21.78
CA GLU A 266 -13.56 -2.21 21.96
C GLU A 266 -12.46 -1.30 21.40
N LEU A 267 -12.75 -0.53 20.36
CA LEU A 267 -11.80 0.42 19.78
C LEU A 267 -11.37 1.54 20.73
N LEU A 268 -12.17 1.80 21.76
CA LEU A 268 -11.99 2.90 22.73
C LEU A 268 -11.48 2.41 24.08
N ILE A 269 -11.69 1.15 24.40
CA ILE A 269 -11.26 0.56 25.68
C ILE A 269 -9.80 0.14 25.48
N GLY A 270 -8.87 0.76 26.21
CA GLY A 270 -7.47 0.30 26.21
C GLY A 270 -7.41 -1.15 26.68
N GLN A 271 -6.56 -1.96 26.06
CA GLN A 271 -6.38 -3.37 26.46
C GLN A 271 -5.54 -3.50 27.76
N ASP A 272 -5.85 -2.70 28.78
CA ASP A 272 -5.21 -2.77 30.09
C ASP A 272 -5.90 -3.83 30.95
N GLY A 273 -5.91 -5.09 30.51
CA GLY A 273 -6.58 -6.12 31.30
C GLY A 273 -6.71 -7.51 30.70
N ALA A 274 -5.76 -7.94 29.86
CA ALA A 274 -5.68 -9.35 29.47
C ALA A 274 -4.27 -9.89 29.68
#